data_0be5f95e7c4c667cdec8f8919ca2d78b
#
_entry.id   0be5f95e7c4c667cdec8f8919ca2d78b
#
_cell.length_a   1.000
_cell.length_b   1.000
_cell.length_c   1.000
_cell.angle_alpha   90.00
_cell.angle_beta   90.00
_cell.angle_gamma   90.00
#
_symmetry.space_group_name_H-M   'P 1'
#
loop_
_entity.id
_entity.type
_entity.pdbx_description
1 polymer ?
#
loop_
_entity_poly.entity_id
_entity_poly.type
_entity_poly.pdbx_seq_one_letter_code
_entity_poly.pdbx_strand_id
1 'polypeptide(L)'
;MAAPTPLRNVVALAAAACLALGLPGCAGPTPSPRAAPEAYRNSLGMQMLRIPAGEFLMGNDATPQQLAEAYPAYPPARLQALGDEAPVHRVRITHAFYMAQHEVTVQQFARFVQASGYVPESVADGTGGYGYNPQYDPATSPRHDAFEGRQPRYSWQNPGFAQSGEHPVVNVSWNDAVALARWLSQTEQRRYRLPTEAEWEYACRAGTRTQYHSGDDPATLAAVANVFDADSAARWPQWQAFALPTHDGYAFTAPVGRFAPNAFGLQDMHGNVWEWTADWHDDTYYARSPVDDPQGPADGSVKVRRGGSWHTWPLYARCAYRNWNSQSTRYTLVGIRLVMDAPE
;
A
#
# COMPACT_ATOMS: atom_id res chain seq x y z
N MET A 1 -50.60 42.73 56.36
CA MET A 1 -51.96 42.15 56.37
C MET A 1 -51.78 40.70 55.83
N ALA A 2 -51.98 39.81 56.70
CA ALA A 2 -52.37 38.42 56.77
C ALA A 2 -52.18 37.56 55.49
N ALA A 3 -51.35 36.54 55.66
CA ALA A 3 -51.39 35.32 54.95
C ALA A 3 -52.56 34.42 55.35
N PRO A 4 -52.97 33.46 54.60
CA PRO A 4 -53.34 32.20 55.19
C PRO A 4 -52.61 31.01 54.61
N THR A 5 -52.39 30.08 55.49
CA THR A 5 -51.70 28.81 55.49
C THR A 5 -52.60 27.64 54.96
N PRO A 6 -52.08 26.41 54.79
CA PRO A 6 -52.40 25.51 53.70
C PRO A 6 -53.39 24.39 54.06
N LEU A 7 -53.91 23.73 53.02
CA LEU A 7 -54.67 22.47 53.16
C LEU A 7 -53.83 21.29 52.66
N ARG A 8 -53.61 20.34 53.58
CA ARG A 8 -53.07 19.00 53.34
C ARG A 8 -54.11 18.14 52.61
N ASN A 9 -53.75 17.58 51.49
CA ASN A 9 -54.46 16.40 50.95
C ASN A 9 -53.55 15.19 50.94
N VAL A 10 -54.00 14.22 51.69
CA VAL A 10 -53.48 12.86 51.77
C VAL A 10 -54.00 12.12 50.54
N VAL A 11 -53.15 11.58 49.73
CA VAL A 11 -53.53 10.64 48.67
C VAL A 11 -52.77 9.32 48.92
N ALA A 12 -53.59 8.29 49.07
CA ALA A 12 -53.17 6.93 49.37
C ALA A 12 -52.33 6.31 48.20
N LEU A 13 -51.24 5.65 48.57
CA LEU A 13 -50.47 4.79 47.65
C LEU A 13 -51.25 3.48 47.40
N ALA A 14 -51.60 3.22 46.15
CA ALA A 14 -51.95 1.89 45.68
C ALA A 14 -50.70 1.31 45.00
N ALA A 15 -50.09 0.28 45.62
CA ALA A 15 -48.98 -0.48 45.03
C ALA A 15 -49.50 -1.45 43.98
N ALA A 16 -49.21 -1.16 42.70
CA ALA A 16 -49.40 -2.15 41.63
C ALA A 16 -48.09 -2.90 41.42
N ALA A 17 -48.05 -4.17 41.77
CA ALA A 17 -46.95 -5.08 41.47
C ALA A 17 -47.00 -5.49 39.98
N CYS A 18 -46.12 -4.94 39.15
CA CYS A 18 -45.87 -5.44 37.80
C CYS A 18 -44.85 -6.57 37.87
N LEU A 19 -45.29 -7.83 37.69
CA LEU A 19 -44.42 -8.94 37.35
C LEU A 19 -43.81 -8.69 35.96
N ALA A 20 -42.55 -8.34 35.91
CA ALA A 20 -41.77 -8.34 34.68
C ALA A 20 -41.26 -9.76 34.40
N LEU A 21 -41.90 -10.45 33.47
CA LEU A 21 -41.38 -11.66 32.85
C LEU A 21 -40.17 -11.28 32.02
N GLY A 22 -38.98 -11.53 32.57
CA GLY A 22 -37.72 -11.39 31.84
C GLY A 22 -37.60 -12.45 30.74
N LEU A 23 -37.70 -12.03 29.47
CA LEU A 23 -37.28 -12.82 28.32
C LEU A 23 -35.76 -12.94 28.39
N PRO A 24 -35.16 -14.13 28.25
CA PRO A 24 -33.71 -14.24 28.10
C PRO A 24 -33.32 -13.64 26.75
N GLY A 25 -32.67 -12.49 26.77
CA GLY A 25 -32.04 -11.91 25.60
C GLY A 25 -30.99 -12.89 25.07
N CYS A 26 -31.15 -13.35 23.83
CA CYS A 26 -30.07 -14.04 23.09
C CYS A 26 -28.93 -13.05 22.91
N ALA A 27 -27.95 -13.10 23.81
CA ALA A 27 -26.66 -12.49 23.57
C ALA A 27 -26.03 -13.22 22.37
N GLY A 28 -26.01 -12.58 21.21
CA GLY A 28 -25.26 -13.06 20.08
C GLY A 28 -23.78 -13.26 20.49
N PRO A 29 -23.06 -14.20 19.84
CA PRO A 29 -21.66 -14.43 20.18
C PRO A 29 -20.89 -13.12 19.99
N THR A 30 -20.30 -12.62 21.08
CA THR A 30 -19.30 -11.56 21.03
C THR A 30 -18.20 -12.01 20.07
N PRO A 31 -17.81 -11.19 19.06
CA PRO A 31 -16.72 -11.56 18.17
C PRO A 31 -15.47 -11.76 19.04
N SER A 32 -14.93 -12.97 19.02
CA SER A 32 -13.64 -13.27 19.65
C SER A 32 -12.60 -12.28 19.14
N PRO A 33 -11.74 -11.72 20.00
CA PRO A 33 -10.63 -10.88 19.53
C PRO A 33 -9.83 -11.69 18.52
N ARG A 34 -9.73 -11.14 17.30
CA ARG A 34 -8.95 -11.76 16.20
C ARG A 34 -7.54 -11.98 16.73
N ALA A 35 -7.09 -13.23 16.76
CA ALA A 35 -5.73 -13.55 17.18
C ALA A 35 -4.75 -12.69 16.36
N ALA A 36 -3.75 -12.11 17.03
CA ALA A 36 -2.71 -11.35 16.36
C ALA A 36 -2.11 -12.21 15.24
N PRO A 37 -1.79 -11.64 14.07
CA PRO A 37 -1.21 -12.42 12.98
C PRO A 37 0.07 -13.09 13.48
N GLU A 38 0.20 -14.38 13.20
CA GLU A 38 1.43 -15.11 13.44
C GLU A 38 2.55 -14.45 12.67
N ALA A 39 3.66 -14.16 13.33
CA ALA A 39 4.74 -13.39 12.76
C ALA A 39 6.05 -14.19 12.79
N TYR A 40 6.88 -13.99 11.75
CA TYR A 40 8.20 -14.59 11.62
C TYR A 40 9.22 -13.49 11.31
N ARG A 41 10.39 -13.54 11.92
CA ARG A 41 11.48 -12.62 11.62
C ARG A 41 12.58 -13.35 10.85
N ASN A 42 12.87 -12.91 9.63
CA ASN A 42 13.87 -13.52 8.77
C ASN A 42 15.30 -13.08 9.12
N SER A 43 16.31 -13.67 8.44
CA SER A 43 17.73 -13.42 8.67
C SER A 43 18.16 -11.98 8.38
N LEU A 44 17.45 -11.24 7.53
CA LEU A 44 17.66 -9.81 7.33
C LEU A 44 16.97 -8.94 8.38
N GLY A 45 16.21 -9.55 9.30
CA GLY A 45 15.45 -8.84 10.33
C GLY A 45 14.10 -8.31 9.85
N MET A 46 13.63 -8.74 8.67
CA MET A 46 12.30 -8.37 8.17
C MET A 46 11.23 -9.11 8.97
N GLN A 47 10.23 -8.36 9.43
CA GLN A 47 9.05 -8.93 10.05
C GLN A 47 8.10 -9.42 8.95
N MET A 48 7.83 -10.72 8.92
CA MET A 48 6.93 -11.37 7.98
C MET A 48 5.63 -11.70 8.71
N LEU A 49 4.49 -11.21 8.24
CA LEU A 49 3.18 -11.42 8.84
C LEU A 49 2.43 -12.48 8.04
N ARG A 50 1.79 -13.41 8.74
CA ARG A 50 0.99 -14.46 8.11
C ARG A 50 -0.31 -13.87 7.57
N ILE A 51 -0.51 -13.96 6.27
CA ILE A 51 -1.72 -13.56 5.57
C ILE A 51 -2.56 -14.83 5.37
N PRO A 52 -3.80 -14.88 5.87
CA PRO A 52 -4.64 -16.07 5.74
C PRO A 52 -5.08 -16.29 4.29
N ALA A 53 -5.37 -17.54 3.94
CA ALA A 53 -6.14 -17.85 2.74
C ALA A 53 -7.51 -17.18 2.82
N GLY A 54 -8.09 -16.83 1.66
CA GLY A 54 -9.40 -16.19 1.63
C GLY A 54 -9.81 -15.74 0.24
N GLU A 55 -10.96 -15.10 0.16
CA GLU A 55 -11.53 -14.61 -1.09
C GLU A 55 -11.78 -13.10 -1.01
N PHE A 56 -11.66 -12.44 -2.15
CA PHE A 56 -11.97 -11.02 -2.27
C PHE A 56 -12.44 -10.68 -3.70
N LEU A 57 -12.91 -9.48 -3.87
CA LEU A 57 -13.16 -8.89 -5.19
C LEU A 57 -11.98 -8.01 -5.56
N MET A 58 -11.27 -8.42 -6.60
CA MET A 58 -10.11 -7.72 -7.16
C MET A 58 -10.56 -6.74 -8.22
N GLY A 59 -9.89 -5.59 -8.25
CA GLY A 59 -10.17 -4.53 -9.21
C GLY A 59 -11.10 -3.44 -8.69
N ASN A 60 -11.53 -2.58 -9.61
CA ASN A 60 -12.41 -1.45 -9.33
C ASN A 60 -13.38 -1.26 -10.53
N ASP A 61 -14.64 -1.08 -10.22
CA ASP A 61 -15.71 -0.84 -11.20
C ASP A 61 -16.32 0.57 -11.08
N ALA A 62 -15.69 1.44 -10.30
CA ALA A 62 -16.10 2.84 -10.20
C ALA A 62 -16.03 3.51 -11.58
N THR A 63 -17.14 4.06 -12.01
CA THR A 63 -17.20 4.78 -13.28
C THR A 63 -16.34 6.05 -13.24
N PRO A 64 -15.87 6.57 -14.39
CA PRO A 64 -15.16 7.85 -14.44
C PRO A 64 -15.94 9.00 -13.80
N GLN A 65 -17.28 8.96 -13.82
CA GLN A 65 -18.12 9.96 -13.16
C GLN A 65 -18.04 9.84 -11.63
N GLN A 66 -18.14 8.63 -11.07
CA GLN A 66 -17.99 8.40 -9.62
C GLN A 66 -16.58 8.78 -9.13
N LEU A 67 -15.56 8.48 -9.94
CA LEU A 67 -14.19 8.91 -9.65
C LEU A 67 -14.05 10.45 -9.70
N ALA A 68 -14.75 11.14 -10.62
CA ALA A 68 -14.73 12.59 -10.71
C ALA A 68 -15.36 13.27 -9.49
N GLU A 69 -16.35 12.65 -8.86
CA GLU A 69 -16.94 13.13 -7.60
C GLU A 69 -15.94 13.03 -6.44
N ALA A 70 -15.20 11.94 -6.36
CA ALA A 70 -14.17 11.74 -5.32
C ALA A 70 -12.87 12.51 -5.59
N TYR A 71 -12.56 12.78 -6.86
CA TYR A 71 -11.32 13.41 -7.32
C TYR A 71 -11.58 14.57 -8.30
N PRO A 72 -12.24 15.63 -7.86
CA PRO A 72 -12.71 16.72 -8.75
C PRO A 72 -11.58 17.52 -9.41
N ALA A 73 -10.36 17.47 -8.87
CA ALA A 73 -9.20 18.16 -9.45
C ALA A 73 -8.63 17.45 -10.68
N TYR A 74 -9.03 16.20 -10.94
CA TYR A 74 -8.41 15.40 -12.00
C TYR A 74 -9.11 15.57 -13.35
N PRO A 75 -8.36 15.77 -14.45
CA PRO A 75 -8.95 15.83 -15.78
C PRO A 75 -9.67 14.52 -16.14
N PRO A 76 -10.83 14.59 -16.83
CA PRO A 76 -11.60 13.40 -17.21
C PRO A 76 -10.80 12.32 -17.94
N ALA A 77 -9.85 12.71 -18.79
CA ALA A 77 -8.99 11.77 -19.52
C ALA A 77 -8.16 10.87 -18.58
N ARG A 78 -7.74 11.37 -17.41
CA ARG A 78 -7.02 10.57 -16.41
C ARG A 78 -7.92 9.54 -15.74
N LEU A 79 -9.18 9.88 -15.51
CA LEU A 79 -10.16 8.98 -14.89
C LEU A 79 -10.61 7.90 -15.88
N GLN A 80 -10.70 8.22 -17.17
CA GLN A 80 -11.00 7.27 -18.24
C GLN A 80 -9.85 6.27 -18.48
N ALA A 81 -8.61 6.65 -18.18
CA ALA A 81 -7.43 5.82 -18.39
C ALA A 81 -7.27 4.69 -17.33
N LEU A 82 -8.21 4.56 -16.39
CA LEU A 82 -8.18 3.55 -15.31
C LEU A 82 -8.95 2.26 -15.67
N GLY A 83 -9.24 2.06 -16.95
CA GLY A 83 -10.05 0.92 -17.43
C GLY A 83 -9.40 -0.46 -17.23
N ASP A 84 -8.10 -0.52 -17.04
CA ASP A 84 -7.35 -1.76 -16.76
C ASP A 84 -7.55 -2.30 -15.33
N GLU A 85 -8.21 -1.51 -14.46
CA GLU A 85 -8.65 -1.96 -13.13
C GLU A 85 -9.95 -2.80 -13.20
N ALA A 86 -10.62 -2.85 -14.35
CA ALA A 86 -11.90 -3.53 -14.57
C ALA A 86 -11.73 -4.77 -15.49
N PRO A 87 -12.67 -5.73 -15.43
CA PRO A 87 -13.82 -5.80 -14.53
C PRO A 87 -13.42 -6.22 -13.11
N VAL A 88 -14.22 -5.80 -12.12
CA VAL A 88 -14.14 -6.41 -10.78
C VAL A 88 -14.47 -7.91 -10.94
N HIS A 89 -13.61 -8.73 -10.34
CA HIS A 89 -13.77 -10.19 -10.42
C HIS A 89 -13.39 -10.85 -9.08
N ARG A 90 -13.94 -12.05 -8.90
CA ARG A 90 -13.66 -12.85 -7.69
C ARG A 90 -12.30 -13.50 -7.81
N VAL A 91 -11.50 -13.35 -6.76
CA VAL A 91 -10.21 -14.03 -6.59
C VAL A 91 -10.20 -14.77 -5.27
N ARG A 92 -9.63 -15.98 -5.27
CA ARG A 92 -9.39 -16.80 -4.09
C ARG A 92 -7.90 -17.04 -3.95
N ILE A 93 -7.34 -16.59 -2.84
CA ILE A 93 -6.01 -16.96 -2.37
C ILE A 93 -6.16 -18.26 -1.62
N THR A 94 -5.75 -19.38 -2.23
CA THR A 94 -6.07 -20.72 -1.73
C THR A 94 -5.19 -21.17 -0.56
N HIS A 95 -4.01 -20.56 -0.40
CA HIS A 95 -3.03 -20.89 0.63
C HIS A 95 -2.63 -19.65 1.43
N ALA A 96 -2.42 -19.82 2.72
CA ALA A 96 -1.80 -18.77 3.52
C ALA A 96 -0.36 -18.54 3.06
N PHE A 97 0.10 -17.30 3.15
CA PHE A 97 1.49 -16.92 2.87
C PHE A 97 1.95 -15.89 3.90
N TYR A 98 3.25 -15.60 3.92
CA TYR A 98 3.79 -14.53 4.72
C TYR A 98 4.13 -13.34 3.84
N MET A 99 3.80 -12.12 4.27
CA MET A 99 4.18 -10.88 3.62
C MET A 99 5.00 -10.02 4.57
N ALA A 100 6.05 -9.37 4.06
CA ALA A 100 6.81 -8.41 4.83
C ALA A 100 5.90 -7.27 5.33
N GLN A 101 5.99 -6.94 6.63
CA GLN A 101 5.15 -5.94 7.27
C GLN A 101 5.23 -4.58 6.57
N HIS A 102 6.40 -4.24 6.05
CA HIS A 102 6.68 -3.03 5.27
C HIS A 102 7.67 -3.34 4.14
N GLU A 103 8.00 -2.35 3.35
CA GLU A 103 8.96 -2.47 2.26
C GLU A 103 10.35 -2.86 2.77
N VAL A 104 11.19 -3.41 1.89
CA VAL A 104 12.61 -3.70 2.16
C VAL A 104 13.36 -2.40 2.42
N THR A 105 14.03 -2.31 3.55
CA THR A 105 14.78 -1.11 3.90
C THR A 105 16.17 -1.05 3.24
N VAL A 106 16.72 0.17 3.15
CA VAL A 106 18.12 0.41 2.72
C VAL A 106 19.10 -0.47 3.50
N GLN A 107 18.93 -0.56 4.83
CA GLN A 107 19.81 -1.39 5.66
C GLN A 107 19.67 -2.89 5.35
N GLN A 108 18.47 -3.38 5.15
CA GLN A 108 18.23 -4.79 4.80
C GLN A 108 18.81 -5.14 3.43
N PHE A 109 18.62 -4.26 2.44
CA PHE A 109 19.19 -4.42 1.11
C PHE A 109 20.73 -4.34 1.13
N ALA A 110 21.31 -3.43 1.91
CA ALA A 110 22.77 -3.36 2.10
C ALA A 110 23.35 -4.66 2.68
N ARG A 111 22.66 -5.27 3.66
CA ARG A 111 23.06 -6.58 4.22
C ARG A 111 23.03 -7.68 3.16
N PHE A 112 22.00 -7.71 2.33
CA PHE A 112 21.94 -8.63 1.20
C PHE A 112 23.12 -8.45 0.24
N VAL A 113 23.35 -7.22 -0.22
CA VAL A 113 24.48 -6.90 -1.13
C VAL A 113 25.82 -7.33 -0.54
N GLN A 114 26.05 -7.01 0.73
CA GLN A 114 27.28 -7.37 1.44
C GLN A 114 27.46 -8.90 1.58
N ALA A 115 26.41 -9.61 1.96
CA ALA A 115 26.48 -11.03 2.25
C ALA A 115 26.53 -11.90 0.98
N SER A 116 25.89 -11.45 -0.11
CA SER A 116 25.81 -12.20 -1.37
C SER A 116 26.91 -11.86 -2.39
N GLY A 117 27.52 -10.68 -2.26
CA GLY A 117 28.38 -10.11 -3.29
C GLY A 117 27.61 -9.65 -4.55
N TYR A 118 26.27 -9.58 -4.49
CA TYR A 118 25.46 -9.15 -5.60
C TYR A 118 25.73 -7.69 -5.94
N VAL A 119 25.81 -7.36 -7.23
CA VAL A 119 25.97 -5.98 -7.71
C VAL A 119 24.63 -5.53 -8.30
N PRO A 120 23.88 -4.63 -7.62
CA PRO A 120 22.59 -4.13 -8.12
C PRO A 120 22.71 -3.44 -9.49
N GLU A 121 21.67 -3.59 -10.32
CA GLU A 121 21.68 -3.07 -11.69
C GLU A 121 21.92 -1.55 -11.75
N SER A 122 21.52 -0.79 -10.71
CA SER A 122 21.80 0.66 -10.62
C SER A 122 23.30 0.98 -10.49
N VAL A 123 24.14 -0.02 -10.30
CA VAL A 123 25.61 0.08 -10.22
C VAL A 123 26.26 -0.73 -11.33
N ALA A 124 25.75 -1.93 -11.63
CA ALA A 124 26.40 -2.95 -12.43
C ALA A 124 26.67 -2.54 -13.90
N ASP A 125 25.72 -1.84 -14.54
CA ASP A 125 25.81 -1.50 -15.96
C ASP A 125 26.36 -0.08 -16.23
N GLY A 126 26.70 0.64 -15.16
CA GLY A 126 27.26 2.01 -15.25
C GLY A 126 26.27 3.08 -15.74
N THR A 127 25.00 2.74 -16.00
CA THR A 127 23.98 3.72 -16.44
C THR A 127 23.23 4.38 -15.30
N GLY A 128 23.35 3.82 -14.09
CA GLY A 128 22.74 4.35 -12.88
C GLY A 128 21.21 4.18 -12.82
N GLY A 129 20.60 5.02 -12.01
CA GLY A 129 19.14 5.11 -11.82
C GLY A 129 18.62 6.51 -12.16
N TYR A 130 17.33 6.70 -12.00
CA TYR A 130 16.70 8.02 -11.99
C TYR A 130 16.93 8.67 -10.62
N GLY A 131 17.08 9.98 -10.58
CA GLY A 131 17.36 10.67 -9.32
C GLY A 131 16.74 12.06 -9.24
N TYR A 132 16.55 12.52 -8.00
CA TYR A 132 16.13 13.87 -7.73
C TYR A 132 17.33 14.83 -7.79
N ASN A 133 17.20 15.92 -8.55
CA ASN A 133 18.15 17.01 -8.58
C ASN A 133 17.42 18.34 -8.38
N PRO A 134 17.56 18.99 -7.21
CA PRO A 134 16.87 20.26 -6.93
C PRO A 134 17.30 21.42 -7.86
N GLN A 135 18.41 21.25 -8.58
CA GLN A 135 18.93 22.22 -9.54
C GLN A 135 18.51 21.91 -10.98
N TYR A 136 17.84 20.77 -11.21
CA TYR A 136 17.32 20.43 -12.52
C TYR A 136 16.09 21.27 -12.82
N ASP A 137 16.10 21.97 -13.95
CA ASP A 137 14.99 22.83 -14.33
C ASP A 137 13.73 22.01 -14.65
N PRO A 138 12.65 22.15 -13.86
CA PRO A 138 11.41 21.42 -14.10
C PRO A 138 10.80 21.71 -15.48
N ALA A 139 11.07 22.88 -16.07
CA ALA A 139 10.55 23.25 -17.39
C ALA A 139 11.19 22.42 -18.52
N THR A 140 12.39 21.90 -18.31
CA THR A 140 13.10 21.04 -19.27
C THR A 140 12.83 19.55 -19.01
N SER A 141 12.24 19.20 -17.87
CA SER A 141 11.85 17.82 -17.53
C SER A 141 10.61 17.40 -18.32
N PRO A 142 10.60 16.21 -18.97
CA PRO A 142 9.42 15.68 -19.64
C PRO A 142 8.18 15.53 -18.71
N ARG A 143 8.42 15.50 -17.39
CA ARG A 143 7.37 15.38 -16.35
C ARG A 143 7.10 16.69 -15.63
N HIS A 144 7.82 17.76 -15.96
CA HIS A 144 7.78 19.04 -15.23
C HIS A 144 8.10 18.87 -13.73
N ASP A 145 9.01 17.97 -13.41
CA ASP A 145 9.53 17.70 -12.07
C ASP A 145 11.07 17.83 -12.04
N ALA A 146 11.67 17.74 -10.87
CA ALA A 146 13.13 17.80 -10.71
C ALA A 146 13.82 16.44 -10.80
N PHE A 147 13.19 15.45 -11.46
CA PHE A 147 13.77 14.13 -11.66
C PHE A 147 14.50 14.04 -12.98
N GLU A 148 15.79 13.80 -12.88
CA GLU A 148 16.63 13.52 -14.05
C GLU A 148 16.39 12.08 -14.53
N GLY A 149 16.67 11.85 -15.81
CA GLY A 149 16.79 10.53 -16.39
C GLY A 149 17.92 9.72 -15.75
N ARG A 150 18.17 8.51 -16.24
CA ARG A 150 19.26 7.67 -15.73
C ARG A 150 20.59 8.41 -15.80
N GLN A 151 21.26 8.44 -14.63
CA GLN A 151 22.60 9.01 -14.49
C GLN A 151 23.44 8.09 -13.59
N PRO A 152 24.73 7.87 -13.88
CA PRO A 152 25.60 7.01 -13.08
C PRO A 152 25.72 7.39 -11.60
N ARG A 153 25.45 8.67 -11.28
CA ARG A 153 25.49 9.19 -9.91
C ARG A 153 24.33 8.71 -9.04
N TYR A 154 23.23 8.24 -9.63
CA TYR A 154 22.06 7.77 -8.91
C TYR A 154 22.04 6.25 -8.83
N SER A 155 21.82 5.75 -7.62
CA SER A 155 21.76 4.33 -7.34
C SER A 155 20.87 4.07 -6.13
N TRP A 156 20.75 2.81 -5.71
CA TRP A 156 20.08 2.46 -4.47
C TRP A 156 20.70 3.12 -3.21
N GLN A 157 21.96 3.59 -3.29
CA GLN A 157 22.67 4.30 -2.21
C GLN A 157 22.54 5.83 -2.30
N ASN A 158 22.17 6.32 -3.47
CA ASN A 158 22.07 7.77 -3.74
C ASN A 158 20.89 8.06 -4.68
N PRO A 159 19.67 8.22 -4.18
CA PRO A 159 18.51 8.60 -5.00
C PRO A 159 18.43 10.09 -5.32
N GLY A 160 19.39 10.90 -4.86
CA GLY A 160 19.38 12.35 -4.99
C GLY A 160 18.75 13.09 -3.81
N PHE A 161 18.27 12.36 -2.81
CA PHE A 161 17.79 12.88 -1.53
C PHE A 161 18.26 12.00 -0.36
N ALA A 162 18.21 12.53 0.86
CA ALA A 162 18.70 11.82 2.03
C ALA A 162 17.77 10.66 2.40
N GLN A 163 18.37 9.50 2.67
CA GLN A 163 17.72 8.34 3.27
C GLN A 163 18.56 7.80 4.43
N SER A 164 17.91 7.33 5.49
CA SER A 164 18.55 6.52 6.53
C SER A 164 18.44 5.03 6.18
N GLY A 165 19.07 4.18 6.98
CA GLY A 165 18.96 2.72 6.85
C GLY A 165 17.54 2.19 7.06
N GLU A 166 16.63 2.96 7.67
CA GLU A 166 15.24 2.60 7.95
C GLU A 166 14.27 3.02 6.82
N HIS A 167 14.71 3.79 5.84
CA HIS A 167 13.90 4.13 4.68
C HIS A 167 13.78 2.94 3.72
N PRO A 168 12.73 2.87 2.88
CA PRO A 168 12.64 1.85 1.85
C PRO A 168 13.77 2.02 0.83
N VAL A 169 14.35 0.92 0.39
CA VAL A 169 15.32 0.96 -0.70
C VAL A 169 14.61 1.35 -2.00
N VAL A 170 15.23 2.25 -2.77
CA VAL A 170 14.76 2.70 -4.08
C VAL A 170 15.85 2.53 -5.14
N ASN A 171 15.56 2.86 -6.40
CA ASN A 171 16.48 2.60 -7.51
C ASN A 171 16.90 1.12 -7.61
N VAL A 172 15.98 0.24 -7.29
CA VAL A 172 16.09 -1.21 -7.43
C VAL A 172 15.16 -1.69 -8.55
N SER A 173 15.69 -2.52 -9.42
CA SER A 173 14.93 -3.11 -10.52
C SER A 173 14.10 -4.31 -10.05
N TRP A 174 13.22 -4.79 -10.92
CA TRP A 174 12.52 -6.07 -10.70
C TRP A 174 13.52 -7.23 -10.60
N ASN A 175 14.59 -7.19 -11.40
CA ASN A 175 15.65 -8.19 -11.36
C ASN A 175 16.41 -8.19 -10.03
N ASP A 176 16.68 -7.00 -9.45
CA ASP A 176 17.29 -6.87 -8.12
C ASP A 176 16.39 -7.48 -7.03
N ALA A 177 15.07 -7.26 -7.13
CA ALA A 177 14.09 -7.82 -6.20
C ALA A 177 14.05 -9.36 -6.27
N VAL A 178 14.07 -9.92 -7.47
CA VAL A 178 14.14 -11.37 -7.69
C VAL A 178 15.47 -11.95 -7.17
N ALA A 179 16.57 -11.24 -7.36
CA ALA A 179 17.88 -11.68 -6.85
C ALA A 179 17.89 -11.74 -5.32
N LEU A 180 17.34 -10.71 -4.64
CA LEU A 180 17.17 -10.70 -3.19
C LEU A 180 16.30 -11.89 -2.71
N ALA A 181 15.15 -12.10 -3.34
CA ALA A 181 14.25 -13.19 -2.98
C ALA A 181 14.90 -14.57 -3.15
N ARG A 182 15.63 -14.75 -4.23
CA ARG A 182 16.38 -16.00 -4.51
C ARG A 182 17.48 -16.25 -3.48
N TRP A 183 18.24 -15.20 -3.14
CA TRP A 183 19.29 -15.29 -2.13
C TRP A 183 18.71 -15.65 -0.75
N LEU A 184 17.63 -15.01 -0.31
CA LEU A 184 16.93 -15.36 0.92
C LEU A 184 16.44 -16.80 0.90
N SER A 185 15.87 -17.24 -0.23
CA SER A 185 15.37 -18.61 -0.37
C SER A 185 16.48 -19.65 -0.19
N GLN A 186 17.65 -19.39 -0.74
CA GLN A 186 18.82 -20.25 -0.59
C GLN A 186 19.38 -20.22 0.84
N THR A 187 19.41 -19.04 1.45
CA THR A 187 19.96 -18.83 2.80
C THR A 187 19.12 -19.50 3.88
N GLU A 188 17.79 -19.43 3.75
CA GLU A 188 16.85 -19.88 4.79
C GLU A 188 16.15 -21.20 4.45
N GLN A 189 16.38 -21.76 3.26
CA GLN A 189 15.71 -22.96 2.76
C GLN A 189 14.17 -22.83 2.82
N ARG A 190 13.67 -21.61 2.48
CA ARG A 190 12.26 -21.23 2.41
C ARG A 190 12.03 -20.50 1.10
N ARG A 191 10.84 -20.60 0.53
CA ARG A 191 10.56 -19.97 -0.76
C ARG A 191 10.13 -18.50 -0.57
N TYR A 192 11.10 -17.59 -0.76
CA TYR A 192 10.85 -16.15 -0.90
C TYR A 192 10.63 -15.78 -2.37
N ARG A 193 9.75 -14.83 -2.60
CA ARG A 193 9.42 -14.32 -3.94
C ARG A 193 8.79 -12.93 -3.86
N LEU A 194 8.56 -12.31 -5.01
CA LEU A 194 7.64 -11.17 -5.10
C LEU A 194 6.19 -11.66 -4.92
N PRO A 195 5.29 -10.83 -4.36
CA PRO A 195 3.87 -11.13 -4.35
C PRO A 195 3.32 -11.19 -5.77
N THR A 196 2.31 -11.99 -6.02
CA THR A 196 1.47 -11.80 -7.21
C THR A 196 0.69 -10.50 -7.05
N GLU A 197 0.22 -9.93 -8.16
CA GLU A 197 -0.64 -8.74 -8.13
C GLU A 197 -1.90 -8.97 -7.28
N ALA A 198 -2.47 -10.17 -7.36
CA ALA A 198 -3.64 -10.57 -6.59
C ALA A 198 -3.33 -10.70 -5.08
N GLU A 199 -2.22 -11.31 -4.71
CA GLU A 199 -1.79 -11.39 -3.30
C GLU A 199 -1.55 -9.99 -2.72
N TRP A 200 -0.95 -9.10 -3.52
CA TRP A 200 -0.68 -7.73 -3.12
C TRP A 200 -1.99 -6.96 -2.85
N GLU A 201 -2.96 -7.01 -3.79
CA GLU A 201 -4.25 -6.32 -3.62
C GLU A 201 -5.08 -6.91 -2.48
N TYR A 202 -5.10 -8.25 -2.35
CA TYR A 202 -5.73 -8.94 -1.21
C TYR A 202 -5.17 -8.45 0.12
N ALA A 203 -3.85 -8.37 0.21
CA ALA A 203 -3.13 -7.91 1.39
C ALA A 203 -3.36 -6.40 1.67
N CYS A 204 -3.39 -5.56 0.62
CA CYS A 204 -3.71 -4.14 0.73
C CYS A 204 -5.11 -3.93 1.30
N ARG A 205 -6.11 -4.60 0.76
CA ARG A 205 -7.50 -4.50 1.19
C ARG A 205 -7.73 -5.04 2.60
N ALA A 206 -7.06 -6.09 2.99
CA ALA A 206 -7.19 -6.71 4.31
C ALA A 206 -8.64 -6.88 4.78
N GLY A 207 -9.53 -7.28 3.85
CA GLY A 207 -10.96 -7.52 4.09
C GLY A 207 -11.88 -6.32 3.78
N THR A 208 -11.34 -5.16 3.40
CA THR A 208 -12.16 -4.01 2.95
C THR A 208 -12.49 -4.09 1.46
N ARG A 209 -13.49 -3.30 1.05
CA ARG A 209 -13.87 -3.08 -0.36
C ARG A 209 -13.68 -1.63 -0.81
N THR A 210 -13.22 -0.79 0.11
CA THR A 210 -13.00 0.63 -0.09
C THR A 210 -11.81 0.89 -1.01
N GLN A 211 -11.66 2.13 -1.48
CA GLN A 211 -10.57 2.54 -2.37
C GLN A 211 -9.19 2.38 -1.69
N TYR A 212 -9.14 2.71 -0.38
CA TYR A 212 -7.99 2.51 0.49
C TYR A 212 -8.42 1.58 1.63
N HIS A 213 -7.48 0.89 2.27
CA HIS A 213 -7.83 0.08 3.45
C HIS A 213 -8.41 0.90 4.60
N SER A 214 -8.19 2.23 4.59
CA SER A 214 -8.68 3.19 5.58
C SER A 214 -10.04 3.79 5.25
N GLY A 215 -10.59 3.57 4.04
CA GLY A 215 -11.88 4.11 3.60
C GLY A 215 -11.89 4.53 2.13
N ASP A 216 -12.97 5.20 1.71
CA ASP A 216 -13.14 5.70 0.33
C ASP A 216 -12.65 7.15 0.18
N ASP A 217 -12.70 7.93 1.27
CA ASP A 217 -12.26 9.32 1.26
C ASP A 217 -10.73 9.40 1.20
N PRO A 218 -10.13 10.08 0.19
CA PRO A 218 -8.69 10.29 0.11
C PRO A 218 -8.05 10.88 1.36
N ALA A 219 -8.80 11.68 2.15
CA ALA A 219 -8.31 12.26 3.39
C ALA A 219 -7.90 11.19 4.44
N THR A 220 -8.45 9.99 4.35
CA THR A 220 -8.09 8.87 5.24
C THR A 220 -6.65 8.40 5.06
N LEU A 221 -6.00 8.70 3.92
CA LEU A 221 -4.59 8.38 3.67
C LEU A 221 -3.65 9.08 4.65
N ALA A 222 -4.02 10.24 5.18
CA ALA A 222 -3.19 11.00 6.12
C ALA A 222 -2.72 10.19 7.35
N ALA A 223 -3.50 9.19 7.77
CA ALA A 223 -3.16 8.34 8.92
C ALA A 223 -2.35 7.09 8.54
N VAL A 224 -2.36 6.68 7.27
CA VAL A 224 -1.91 5.35 6.85
C VAL A 224 -0.85 5.38 5.75
N ALA A 225 -0.47 6.57 5.23
CA ALA A 225 0.38 6.65 4.04
C ALA A 225 1.22 7.92 3.97
N ASN A 226 2.41 7.78 3.35
CA ASN A 226 3.20 8.88 2.82
C ASN A 226 2.90 8.99 1.31
N VAL A 227 2.12 9.99 0.93
CA VAL A 227 1.70 10.28 -0.45
C VAL A 227 1.91 11.76 -0.76
N PHE A 228 1.59 12.17 -1.99
CA PHE A 228 1.71 13.58 -2.38
C PHE A 228 0.73 14.45 -1.57
N ASP A 229 1.24 15.14 -0.58
CA ASP A 229 0.52 16.02 0.34
C ASP A 229 1.06 17.46 0.34
N ALA A 230 0.73 18.26 1.35
CA ALA A 230 1.18 19.63 1.44
C ALA A 230 2.69 19.78 1.61
N ASP A 231 3.39 18.82 2.23
CA ASP A 231 4.85 18.83 2.35
C ASP A 231 5.53 18.61 1.00
N SER A 232 4.98 17.67 0.21
CA SER A 232 5.40 17.45 -1.18
C SER A 232 5.04 18.63 -2.08
N ALA A 233 3.83 19.19 -1.95
CA ALA A 233 3.37 20.33 -2.75
C ALA A 233 4.19 21.61 -2.52
N ALA A 234 4.79 21.77 -1.33
CA ALA A 234 5.71 22.88 -1.07
C ALA A 234 6.96 22.81 -1.99
N ARG A 235 7.34 21.63 -2.46
CA ARG A 235 8.45 21.44 -3.43
C ARG A 235 7.98 21.44 -4.88
N TRP A 236 6.74 20.99 -5.13
CA TRP A 236 6.14 20.92 -6.48
C TRP A 236 4.81 21.67 -6.52
N PRO A 237 4.83 23.02 -6.39
CA PRO A 237 3.64 23.85 -6.30
C PRO A 237 2.72 23.77 -7.52
N GLN A 238 3.28 23.39 -8.69
CA GLN A 238 2.51 23.17 -9.93
C GLN A 238 1.48 22.04 -9.80
N TRP A 239 1.62 21.16 -8.80
CA TRP A 239 0.70 20.04 -8.53
C TRP A 239 -0.11 20.18 -7.23
N GLN A 240 -0.10 21.35 -6.62
CA GLN A 240 -0.86 21.69 -5.40
C GLN A 240 -2.32 21.21 -5.47
N ALA A 241 -2.96 21.29 -6.64
CA ALA A 241 -4.35 20.90 -6.83
C ALA A 241 -4.61 19.38 -6.62
N PHE A 242 -3.58 18.56 -6.66
CA PHE A 242 -3.66 17.10 -6.49
C PHE A 242 -3.17 16.64 -5.12
N ALA A 243 -2.64 17.54 -4.31
CA ALA A 243 -2.11 17.22 -3.00
C ALA A 243 -3.22 16.98 -1.97
N LEU A 244 -3.00 16.05 -1.04
CA LEU A 244 -3.78 16.04 0.18
C LEU A 244 -3.51 17.33 0.98
N PRO A 245 -4.52 17.94 1.59
CA PRO A 245 -4.35 19.13 2.42
C PRO A 245 -3.86 18.75 3.85
N THR A 246 -2.97 17.79 3.95
CA THR A 246 -2.41 17.25 5.20
C THR A 246 -0.90 17.39 5.18
N HIS A 247 -0.27 17.09 6.30
CA HIS A 247 1.17 17.08 6.48
C HIS A 247 1.55 15.75 7.10
N ASP A 248 2.26 14.89 6.36
CA ASP A 248 2.80 13.63 6.86
C ASP A 248 4.24 13.80 7.41
N GLY A 249 4.85 14.94 7.16
CA GLY A 249 6.21 15.29 7.60
C GLY A 249 7.31 14.89 6.61
N TYR A 250 6.96 14.36 5.44
CA TYR A 250 7.93 13.81 4.48
C TYR A 250 7.66 14.32 3.06
N ALA A 251 8.58 15.07 2.50
CA ALA A 251 8.54 15.45 1.08
C ALA A 251 9.15 14.38 0.15
N PHE A 252 9.79 13.35 0.72
CA PHE A 252 10.38 12.19 0.07
C PHE A 252 9.97 10.92 0.83
N THR A 253 10.71 9.82 0.68
CA THR A 253 10.42 8.59 1.44
C THR A 253 10.41 8.85 2.95
N ALA A 254 9.50 8.20 3.66
CA ALA A 254 9.51 8.09 5.12
C ALA A 254 10.28 6.83 5.57
N PRO A 255 10.83 6.77 6.78
CA PRO A 255 11.20 5.49 7.39
C PRO A 255 10.00 4.56 7.39
N VAL A 256 10.21 3.27 7.07
CA VAL A 256 9.11 2.30 7.00
C VAL A 256 8.39 2.14 8.35
N GLY A 257 7.10 1.81 8.31
CA GLY A 257 6.33 1.53 9.52
C GLY A 257 5.95 2.75 10.35
N ARG A 258 5.95 3.95 9.78
CA ARG A 258 5.55 5.19 10.48
C ARG A 258 4.05 5.40 10.55
N PHE A 259 3.31 4.79 9.66
CA PHE A 259 1.87 4.97 9.50
C PHE A 259 1.09 3.80 10.08
N ALA A 260 -0.20 4.00 10.31
CA ALA A 260 -1.05 2.98 10.91
C ALA A 260 -1.21 1.74 9.99
N PRO A 261 -1.18 0.52 10.56
CA PRO A 261 -1.32 -0.70 9.79
C PRO A 261 -2.77 -0.95 9.35
N ASN A 262 -2.93 -1.76 8.30
CA ASN A 262 -4.22 -2.32 7.93
C ASN A 262 -4.63 -3.49 8.87
N ALA A 263 -5.79 -4.11 8.60
CA ALA A 263 -6.33 -5.19 9.45
C ALA A 263 -5.48 -6.48 9.46
N PHE A 264 -4.54 -6.64 8.51
CA PHE A 264 -3.56 -7.73 8.54
C PHE A 264 -2.26 -7.34 9.27
N GLY A 265 -2.15 -6.11 9.77
CA GLY A 265 -0.95 -5.59 10.42
C GLY A 265 0.11 -5.05 9.46
N LEU A 266 -0.18 -5.00 8.16
CA LEU A 266 0.72 -4.47 7.14
C LEU A 266 0.69 -2.95 7.13
N GLN A 267 1.87 -2.34 7.00
CA GLN A 267 2.07 -0.89 6.93
C GLN A 267 2.57 -0.49 5.55
N ASP A 268 2.42 0.78 5.20
CA ASP A 268 2.93 1.37 3.95
C ASP A 268 2.38 0.70 2.68
N MET A 269 1.15 0.13 2.76
CA MET A 269 0.46 -0.44 1.59
C MET A 269 -0.05 0.64 0.62
N HIS A 270 -0.03 1.90 1.05
CA HIS A 270 -0.31 3.08 0.24
C HIS A 270 0.85 4.05 0.37
N GLY A 271 1.33 4.58 -0.75
CA GLY A 271 2.40 5.58 -0.75
C GLY A 271 3.78 5.02 -0.45
N ASN A 272 4.63 5.80 0.12
CA ASN A 272 6.05 5.61 0.38
C ASN A 272 6.83 5.21 -0.88
N VAL A 273 6.79 3.95 -1.31
CA VAL A 273 7.34 3.53 -2.61
C VAL A 273 6.43 2.54 -3.33
N TRP A 274 6.40 2.61 -4.66
CA TRP A 274 5.81 1.56 -5.49
C TRP A 274 6.49 0.22 -5.21
N GLU A 275 5.73 -0.84 -5.22
CA GLU A 275 6.21 -2.20 -4.94
C GLU A 275 6.09 -3.09 -6.17
N TRP A 276 7.19 -3.73 -6.57
CA TRP A 276 7.19 -4.69 -7.65
C TRP A 276 6.37 -5.93 -7.29
N THR A 277 5.56 -6.41 -8.25
CA THR A 277 4.91 -7.72 -8.19
C THR A 277 5.52 -8.71 -9.18
N ALA A 278 5.16 -9.98 -9.08
CA ALA A 278 5.67 -11.02 -9.97
C ALA A 278 5.11 -10.91 -11.40
N ASP A 279 3.91 -10.35 -11.54
CA ASP A 279 3.06 -10.42 -12.72
C ASP A 279 3.59 -9.56 -13.87
N TRP A 280 3.39 -10.05 -15.09
CA TRP A 280 3.40 -9.22 -16.27
C TRP A 280 2.11 -8.39 -16.33
N HIS A 281 2.18 -7.19 -16.89
CA HIS A 281 1.02 -6.34 -17.09
C HIS A 281 0.34 -6.64 -18.42
N ASP A 282 -1.01 -6.70 -18.39
CA ASP A 282 -1.89 -6.76 -19.54
C ASP A 282 -3.20 -6.05 -19.16
N ASP A 283 -3.61 -5.06 -19.95
CA ASP A 283 -4.80 -4.22 -19.72
C ASP A 283 -6.10 -5.03 -19.68
N THR A 284 -6.12 -6.22 -20.31
CA THR A 284 -7.31 -7.06 -20.47
C THR A 284 -7.32 -8.30 -19.60
N TYR A 285 -6.27 -8.50 -18.78
CA TYR A 285 -6.09 -9.74 -18.03
C TYR A 285 -7.25 -10.02 -17.07
N TYR A 286 -7.79 -9.01 -16.39
CA TYR A 286 -8.86 -9.20 -15.41
C TYR A 286 -10.11 -9.86 -15.96
N ALA A 287 -10.44 -9.63 -17.23
CA ALA A 287 -11.58 -10.28 -17.90
C ALA A 287 -11.44 -11.81 -18.08
N ARG A 288 -10.22 -12.35 -17.96
CA ARG A 288 -9.91 -13.78 -18.12
C ARG A 288 -9.10 -14.37 -16.96
N SER A 289 -8.95 -13.61 -15.88
CA SER A 289 -8.21 -14.05 -14.70
C SER A 289 -8.85 -15.33 -14.11
N PRO A 290 -8.06 -16.37 -13.77
CA PRO A 290 -8.60 -17.48 -13.02
C PRO A 290 -9.04 -17.02 -11.63
N VAL A 291 -9.99 -17.75 -11.04
CA VAL A 291 -10.44 -17.44 -9.68
C VAL A 291 -9.37 -17.77 -8.65
N ASP A 292 -8.68 -18.89 -8.83
CA ASP A 292 -7.72 -19.43 -7.85
C ASP A 292 -6.31 -18.98 -8.17
N ASP A 293 -5.67 -18.30 -7.21
CA ASP A 293 -4.26 -17.90 -7.20
C ASP A 293 -3.75 -17.33 -8.54
N PRO A 294 -4.38 -16.28 -9.11
CA PRO A 294 -3.95 -15.74 -10.40
C PRO A 294 -2.51 -15.26 -10.36
N GLN A 295 -1.75 -15.59 -11.41
CA GLN A 295 -0.32 -15.31 -11.54
C GLN A 295 -0.01 -14.24 -12.61
N GLY A 296 -1.05 -13.58 -13.14
CA GLY A 296 -0.90 -12.70 -14.30
C GLY A 296 -0.72 -13.45 -15.62
N PRO A 297 -0.51 -12.74 -16.72
CA PRO A 297 -0.16 -13.33 -18.01
C PRO A 297 1.15 -14.12 -17.96
N ALA A 298 1.27 -15.14 -18.80
CA ALA A 298 2.49 -15.98 -18.87
C ALA A 298 3.72 -15.19 -19.34
N ASP A 299 3.51 -14.18 -20.17
CA ASP A 299 4.55 -13.30 -20.71
C ASP A 299 4.04 -11.87 -20.85
N GLY A 300 4.95 -10.94 -21.14
CA GLY A 300 4.65 -9.53 -21.30
C GLY A 300 5.92 -8.69 -21.50
N SER A 301 5.75 -7.39 -21.69
CA SER A 301 6.85 -6.44 -21.88
C SER A 301 7.20 -5.64 -20.63
N VAL A 302 6.27 -5.52 -19.67
CA VAL A 302 6.41 -4.73 -18.46
C VAL A 302 5.85 -5.47 -17.25
N LYS A 303 6.42 -5.19 -16.08
CA LYS A 303 6.02 -5.77 -14.80
C LYS A 303 5.12 -4.83 -14.03
N VAL A 304 4.11 -5.40 -13.35
CA VAL A 304 3.20 -4.65 -12.50
C VAL A 304 3.93 -4.16 -11.24
N ARG A 305 3.55 -2.98 -10.80
CA ARG A 305 3.89 -2.40 -9.49
C ARG A 305 2.66 -1.78 -8.86
N ARG A 306 2.59 -1.77 -7.54
CA ARG A 306 1.39 -1.42 -6.79
C ARG A 306 1.71 -0.43 -5.66
N GLY A 307 0.68 0.19 -5.06
CA GLY A 307 0.73 0.94 -3.83
C GLY A 307 0.87 2.46 -3.95
N GLY A 308 1.46 2.96 -4.99
CA GLY A 308 1.82 4.37 -5.06
C GLY A 308 3.18 4.65 -4.41
N SER A 309 3.52 5.92 -4.28
CA SER A 309 4.77 6.37 -3.65
C SER A 309 4.56 7.73 -2.99
N TRP A 310 5.57 8.20 -2.27
CA TRP A 310 5.62 9.54 -1.67
C TRP A 310 5.33 10.69 -2.66
N HIS A 311 5.51 10.46 -3.97
CA HIS A 311 5.25 11.42 -5.04
C HIS A 311 3.98 11.09 -5.83
N THR A 312 3.14 10.21 -5.32
CA THR A 312 1.93 9.74 -6.00
C THR A 312 0.70 10.44 -5.45
N TRP A 313 -0.10 10.98 -6.37
CA TRP A 313 -1.37 11.60 -6.02
C TRP A 313 -2.39 10.58 -5.51
N PRO A 314 -3.30 10.94 -4.61
CA PRO A 314 -4.24 10.00 -3.96
C PRO A 314 -4.97 9.06 -4.91
N LEU A 315 -5.44 9.54 -6.07
CA LEU A 315 -6.11 8.73 -7.09
C LEU A 315 -5.33 7.46 -7.47
N TYR A 316 -4.01 7.53 -7.48
CA TYR A 316 -3.12 6.46 -7.90
C TYR A 316 -2.52 5.65 -6.74
N ALA A 317 -2.91 5.96 -5.49
CA ALA A 317 -2.51 5.21 -4.31
C ALA A 317 -3.58 4.21 -3.85
N ARG A 318 -4.67 4.02 -4.60
CA ARG A 318 -5.76 3.07 -4.29
C ARG A 318 -5.29 1.62 -4.34
N CYS A 319 -5.90 0.74 -3.54
CA CYS A 319 -5.58 -0.70 -3.59
C CYS A 319 -5.76 -1.31 -4.99
N ALA A 320 -6.74 -0.85 -5.77
CA ALA A 320 -7.00 -1.37 -7.11
C ALA A 320 -6.09 -0.79 -8.20
N TYR A 321 -5.43 0.37 -7.95
CA TYR A 321 -4.68 1.04 -9.00
C TYR A 321 -3.49 0.20 -9.47
N ARG A 322 -3.39 0.04 -10.78
CA ARG A 322 -2.33 -0.72 -11.46
C ARG A 322 -1.33 0.25 -12.09
N ASN A 323 -0.05 -0.06 -11.94
CA ASN A 323 1.01 0.66 -12.64
C ASN A 323 2.07 -0.36 -13.09
N TRP A 324 2.91 0.02 -14.03
CA TRP A 324 3.87 -0.89 -14.62
C TRP A 324 5.14 -0.19 -15.14
N ASN A 325 6.22 -0.95 -15.24
CA ASN A 325 7.46 -0.55 -15.89
C ASN A 325 8.22 -1.77 -16.42
N SER A 326 9.25 -1.51 -17.25
CA SER A 326 10.19 -2.55 -17.67
C SER A 326 10.93 -3.14 -16.45
N GLN A 327 11.32 -4.41 -16.53
CA GLN A 327 12.06 -5.11 -15.48
C GLN A 327 13.35 -4.40 -15.04
N SER A 328 13.99 -3.68 -15.94
CA SER A 328 15.25 -2.96 -15.68
C SER A 328 15.04 -1.51 -15.22
N THR A 329 13.79 -1.08 -14.96
CA THR A 329 13.53 0.27 -14.45
C THR A 329 14.07 0.39 -13.03
N ARG A 330 14.87 1.44 -12.81
CA ARG A 330 15.45 1.82 -11.52
C ARG A 330 15.07 3.26 -11.24
N TYR A 331 14.09 3.43 -10.36
CA TYR A 331 13.46 4.72 -10.13
C TYR A 331 13.34 5.01 -8.64
N THR A 332 13.53 6.28 -8.25
CA THR A 332 13.49 6.75 -6.86
C THR A 332 12.13 6.60 -6.17
N LEU A 333 11.14 6.16 -6.91
CA LEU A 333 9.78 5.94 -6.43
C LEU A 333 9.44 4.46 -6.29
N VAL A 334 10.36 3.53 -6.59
CA VAL A 334 10.08 2.09 -6.67
C VAL A 334 11.01 1.31 -5.78
N GLY A 335 10.41 0.50 -4.92
CA GLY A 335 11.05 -0.39 -3.97
C GLY A 335 10.55 -1.83 -4.07
N ILE A 336 10.65 -2.55 -2.98
CA ILE A 336 10.42 -4.00 -2.90
C ILE A 336 9.64 -4.32 -1.64
N ARG A 337 8.61 -5.20 -1.77
CA ARG A 337 8.05 -5.97 -0.65
C ARG A 337 8.10 -7.43 -1.02
N LEU A 338 8.57 -8.28 -0.11
CA LEU A 338 8.66 -9.72 -0.35
C LEU A 338 7.53 -10.48 0.31
N VAL A 339 7.21 -11.61 -0.28
CA VAL A 339 6.42 -12.66 0.33
C VAL A 339 7.25 -13.94 0.50
N MET A 340 6.77 -14.83 1.36
CA MET A 340 7.33 -16.15 1.60
C MET A 340 6.17 -17.13 1.66
N ASP A 341 6.30 -18.27 0.99
CA ASP A 341 5.29 -19.32 1.07
C ASP A 341 5.20 -19.86 2.51
N ALA A 342 3.98 -20.08 3.00
CA ALA A 342 3.80 -20.71 4.29
C ALA A 342 4.27 -22.17 4.23
N PRO A 343 4.90 -22.72 5.27
CA PRO A 343 5.13 -24.15 5.37
C PRO A 343 3.79 -24.91 5.30
N GLU A 344 3.80 -26.04 4.60
CA GLU A 344 2.67 -26.99 4.56
C GLU A 344 2.38 -27.58 5.94
#